data_7233212019048a71938995eda7fdde33
#
_entry.id   7233212019048a71938995eda7fdde33
#
_cell.length_a   1.000
_cell.length_b   1.000
_cell.length_c   1.000
_cell.angle_alpha   90.00
_cell.angle_beta   90.00
_cell.angle_gamma   90.00
#
_symmetry.space_group_name_H-M   'P 1'
#
loop_
_entity.id
_entity.type
_entity.pdbx_description
1 polymer ?
#
loop_
_entity_poly.entity_id
_entity_poly.type
_entity_poly.pdbx_seq_one_letter_code
_entity_poly.pdbx_strand_id
1 'polypeptide(L)'
;DVRSKGSGFEAVNAFSLVASADEWFSPVVAEVGPDGTLWIADWYNFIIQHNPTPNPNRGGYAAKTGRGNAHLNPNRDRQHGRIYRLVYEDNDAPSFNLLDASWTRLVEALGHDNMFWRLTAQRLLVDGGYKQAVPSLTKLLSRPAPESLHALWALHGLGALEAQSHAKC
;
A
#
# COMPACT_ATOMS: atom_id res chain seq x y z
N ASP A 1 16.43 4.34 -1.86
CA ASP A 1 16.20 5.72 -2.34
C ASP A 1 15.34 5.70 -3.58
N VAL A 2 14.33 6.56 -3.61
CA VAL A 2 13.53 6.83 -4.81
C VAL A 2 13.83 8.25 -5.27
N ARG A 3 14.19 8.39 -6.55
CA ARG A 3 14.55 9.68 -7.15
C ARG A 3 13.65 9.97 -8.34
N SER A 4 13.25 11.22 -8.49
CA SER A 4 12.50 11.65 -9.68
C SER A 4 13.39 11.53 -10.92
N LYS A 5 12.83 10.97 -12.02
CA LYS A 5 13.53 10.80 -13.29
C LYS A 5 12.54 10.99 -14.45
N GLY A 6 12.63 12.14 -15.10
CA GLY A 6 11.67 12.50 -16.15
C GLY A 6 10.25 12.57 -15.61
N SER A 7 9.31 11.85 -16.25
CA SER A 7 7.91 11.73 -15.83
C SER A 7 7.66 10.59 -14.80
N GLY A 8 8.70 9.95 -14.29
CA GLY A 8 8.59 8.82 -13.38
C GLY A 8 9.61 8.88 -12.25
N PHE A 9 9.90 7.71 -11.72
CA PHE A 9 10.82 7.54 -10.60
C PHE A 9 11.82 6.42 -10.88
N GLU A 10 13.03 6.55 -10.35
CA GLU A 10 14.06 5.52 -10.35
C GLU A 10 14.31 5.08 -8.91
N ALA A 11 14.29 3.77 -8.67
CA ALA A 11 14.67 3.19 -7.38
C ALA A 11 16.16 2.83 -7.38
N VAL A 12 16.87 3.27 -6.36
CA VAL A 12 18.29 2.96 -6.16
C VAL A 12 18.44 2.29 -4.80
N ASN A 13 19.05 1.10 -4.78
CA ASN A 13 19.38 0.42 -3.53
C ASN A 13 20.52 1.16 -2.83
N ALA A 14 20.23 1.73 -1.67
CA ALA A 14 21.23 2.40 -0.85
C ALA A 14 21.80 1.47 0.24
N PHE A 15 20.89 0.85 1.02
CA PHE A 15 21.22 -0.08 2.11
C PHE A 15 19.99 -0.90 2.49
N SER A 16 20.18 -1.96 3.26
CA SER A 16 19.06 -2.72 3.84
C SER A 16 18.50 -1.95 5.03
N LEU A 17 17.27 -1.44 4.89
CA LEU A 17 16.61 -0.66 5.95
C LEU A 17 16.31 -1.52 7.19
N VAL A 18 15.98 -2.79 6.97
CA VAL A 18 15.69 -3.77 8.01
C VAL A 18 16.44 -5.05 7.72
N ALA A 19 17.07 -5.61 8.74
CA ALA A 19 17.69 -6.92 8.72
C ALA A 19 17.41 -7.64 10.04
N SER A 20 17.36 -8.97 10.00
CA SER A 20 17.14 -9.80 11.19
C SER A 20 18.07 -11.00 11.16
N ALA A 21 18.55 -11.41 12.33
CA ALA A 21 19.23 -12.69 12.54
C ALA A 21 18.24 -13.87 12.74
N ASP A 22 16.95 -13.57 12.82
CA ASP A 22 15.89 -14.56 12.92
C ASP A 22 15.57 -15.12 11.53
N GLU A 23 15.86 -16.40 11.29
CA GLU A 23 15.64 -17.09 10.02
C GLU A 23 14.15 -17.17 9.62
N TRP A 24 13.23 -16.93 10.57
CA TRP A 24 11.80 -16.88 10.32
C TRP A 24 11.30 -15.50 9.85
N PHE A 25 12.16 -14.49 9.88
CA PHE A 25 11.83 -13.16 9.39
C PHE A 25 11.64 -13.17 7.88
N SER A 26 10.42 -13.00 7.43
CA SER A 26 10.00 -13.07 6.03
C SER A 26 9.07 -11.91 5.69
N PRO A 27 9.58 -10.68 5.55
CA PRO A 27 8.77 -9.50 5.25
C PRO A 27 8.18 -9.61 3.83
N VAL A 28 6.88 -9.41 3.71
CA VAL A 28 6.13 -9.55 2.46
C VAL A 28 5.49 -8.25 1.97
N VAL A 29 5.26 -7.31 2.87
CA VAL A 29 4.68 -5.99 2.57
C VAL A 29 5.37 -4.94 3.43
N ALA A 30 5.61 -3.78 2.85
CA ALA A 30 6.09 -2.60 3.55
C ALA A 30 5.34 -1.37 3.01
N GLU A 31 4.67 -0.63 3.90
CA GLU A 31 3.88 0.54 3.53
C GLU A 31 4.06 1.67 4.55
N VAL A 32 3.93 2.91 4.08
CA VAL A 32 3.90 4.07 4.95
C VAL A 32 2.51 4.21 5.55
N GLY A 33 2.42 4.18 6.87
CA GLY A 33 1.17 4.29 7.61
C GLY A 33 0.66 5.74 7.76
N PRO A 34 -0.50 5.90 8.43
CA PRO A 34 -1.12 7.21 8.62
C PRO A 34 -0.26 8.21 9.40
N ASP A 35 0.62 7.70 10.23
CA ASP A 35 1.54 8.46 11.08
C ASP A 35 2.90 8.76 10.41
N GLY A 36 3.03 8.43 9.11
CA GLY A 36 4.28 8.63 8.36
C GLY A 36 5.37 7.59 8.68
N THR A 37 5.10 6.63 9.56
CA THR A 37 6.06 5.55 9.88
C THR A 37 5.94 4.39 8.89
N LEU A 38 7.01 3.58 8.79
CA LEU A 38 6.99 2.40 7.94
C LEU A 38 6.43 1.20 8.69
N TRP A 39 5.39 0.60 8.13
CA TRP A 39 4.78 -0.63 8.64
C TRP A 39 5.17 -1.79 7.76
N ILE A 40 5.60 -2.89 8.38
CA ILE A 40 6.07 -4.09 7.68
C ILE A 40 5.25 -5.27 8.17
N ALA A 41 4.59 -5.96 7.24
CA ALA A 41 4.00 -7.25 7.52
C ALA A 41 5.04 -8.35 7.29
N ASP A 42 5.28 -9.14 8.31
CA ASP A 42 6.20 -10.26 8.31
C ASP A 42 5.40 -11.56 8.39
N TRP A 43 5.54 -12.38 7.37
CA TRP A 43 4.84 -13.66 7.31
C TRP A 43 5.30 -14.65 8.38
N TYR A 44 6.47 -14.43 8.96
CA TYR A 44 7.05 -15.31 9.96
C TYR A 44 7.13 -16.76 9.46
N ASN A 45 7.86 -16.98 8.40
CA ASN A 45 7.91 -18.30 7.79
C ASN A 45 9.29 -18.59 7.20
N PHE A 46 9.92 -19.67 7.66
CA PHE A 46 11.22 -20.10 7.15
C PHE A 46 11.15 -20.52 5.67
N ILE A 47 10.02 -21.12 5.25
CA ILE A 47 9.80 -21.52 3.87
C ILE A 47 8.81 -20.59 3.20
N ILE A 48 9.28 -19.72 2.33
CA ILE A 48 8.49 -18.70 1.65
C ILE A 48 7.86 -19.24 0.35
N GLN A 49 8.52 -20.20 -0.30
CA GLN A 49 8.14 -20.68 -1.63
C GLN A 49 7.25 -21.92 -1.59
N HIS A 50 6.48 -22.13 -2.65
CA HIS A 50 5.80 -23.40 -2.94
C HIS A 50 6.83 -24.44 -3.37
N ASN A 51 7.45 -25.12 -2.40
CA ASN A 51 8.30 -26.24 -2.72
C ASN A 51 7.45 -27.42 -3.21
N PRO A 52 7.92 -28.18 -4.20
CA PRO A 52 7.25 -29.40 -4.63
C PRO A 52 7.01 -30.33 -3.44
N THR A 53 5.80 -30.90 -3.35
CA THR A 53 5.51 -31.90 -2.31
C THR A 53 6.43 -33.10 -2.49
N PRO A 54 7.22 -33.48 -1.48
CA PRO A 54 8.08 -34.67 -1.57
C PRO A 54 7.26 -35.89 -1.93
N ASN A 55 7.83 -36.75 -2.77
CA ASN A 55 7.15 -37.95 -3.27
C ASN A 55 8.18 -39.10 -3.41
N PRO A 56 7.90 -40.32 -2.87
CA PRO A 56 8.80 -41.44 -2.97
C PRO A 56 9.19 -41.80 -4.41
N ASN A 57 8.28 -41.64 -5.37
CA ASN A 57 8.56 -41.91 -6.78
C ASN A 57 9.55 -40.92 -7.45
N ARG A 58 9.92 -39.86 -6.75
CA ARG A 58 10.89 -38.86 -7.18
C ARG A 58 12.08 -38.75 -6.25
N GLY A 59 12.36 -39.77 -5.50
CA GLY A 59 13.48 -39.82 -4.55
C GLY A 59 13.24 -39.08 -3.22
N GLY A 60 12.01 -38.66 -2.94
CA GLY A 60 11.62 -38.04 -1.69
C GLY A 60 10.89 -38.96 -0.74
N TYR A 61 10.37 -38.45 0.35
CA TYR A 61 9.55 -39.19 1.33
C TYR A 61 8.04 -38.98 1.05
N ALA A 62 7.20 -39.84 1.67
CA ALA A 62 5.75 -39.66 1.62
C ALA A 62 5.33 -38.49 2.52
N ALA A 63 5.10 -37.33 1.93
CA ALA A 63 4.69 -36.12 2.65
C ALA A 63 3.17 -36.12 2.92
N LYS A 64 2.78 -35.70 4.11
CA LYS A 64 1.38 -35.36 4.41
C LYS A 64 1.03 -34.03 3.82
N THR A 65 -0.12 -33.93 3.19
CA THR A 65 -0.65 -32.66 2.66
C THR A 65 -1.79 -32.15 3.53
N GLY A 66 -1.85 -30.83 3.67
CA GLY A 66 -2.94 -30.12 4.34
C GLY A 66 -3.87 -29.44 3.34
N ARG A 67 -4.60 -28.43 3.83
CA ARG A 67 -5.51 -27.63 3.01
C ARG A 67 -4.75 -26.95 1.86
N GLY A 68 -5.33 -26.91 0.67
CA GLY A 68 -4.71 -26.32 -0.51
C GLY A 68 -3.55 -27.15 -1.08
N ASN A 69 -3.51 -28.45 -0.74
CA ASN A 69 -2.47 -29.40 -1.20
C ASN A 69 -1.02 -29.04 -0.78
N ALA A 70 -0.85 -28.11 0.17
CA ALA A 70 0.45 -27.79 0.72
C ALA A 70 0.92 -28.90 1.67
N HIS A 71 2.16 -29.39 1.49
CA HIS A 71 2.67 -30.40 2.42
C HIS A 71 2.92 -29.82 3.81
N LEU A 72 2.66 -30.63 4.83
CA LEU A 72 2.91 -30.28 6.22
C LEU A 72 4.40 -30.39 6.52
N ASN A 73 4.97 -29.29 7.01
CA ASN A 73 6.39 -29.19 7.33
C ASN A 73 6.54 -28.39 8.63
N PRO A 74 7.37 -28.81 9.60
CA PRO A 74 7.59 -28.09 10.85
C PRO A 74 8.20 -26.69 10.63
N ASN A 75 8.88 -26.47 9.49
CA ASN A 75 9.41 -25.17 9.10
C ASN A 75 8.38 -24.26 8.43
N ARG A 76 7.10 -24.59 8.48
CA ARG A 76 5.98 -23.77 8.03
C ARG A 76 5.08 -23.44 9.20
N ASP A 77 5.14 -22.22 9.66
CA ASP A 77 4.18 -21.68 10.63
C ASP A 77 2.89 -21.28 9.91
N ARG A 78 1.75 -21.55 10.51
CA ARG A 78 0.41 -21.21 10.00
C ARG A 78 -0.44 -20.50 11.04
N GLN A 79 0.14 -20.17 12.17
CA GLN A 79 -0.57 -19.62 13.32
C GLN A 79 -0.05 -18.22 13.69
N HIS A 80 1.17 -17.88 13.28
CA HIS A 80 1.83 -16.65 13.63
C HIS A 80 2.12 -15.78 12.41
N GLY A 81 2.20 -14.52 12.66
CA GLY A 81 2.67 -13.47 11.78
C GLY A 81 3.07 -12.29 12.66
N ARG A 82 3.85 -11.38 12.14
CA ARG A 82 4.32 -10.21 12.88
C ARG A 82 4.06 -8.95 12.07
N ILE A 83 3.80 -7.87 12.78
CA ILE A 83 3.72 -6.53 12.19
C ILE A 83 4.73 -5.67 12.93
N TYR A 84 5.66 -5.11 12.18
CA TYR A 84 6.64 -4.15 12.70
C TYR A 84 6.24 -2.74 12.29
N ARG A 85 6.51 -1.81 13.17
CA ARG A 85 6.42 -0.38 12.92
C ARG A 85 7.78 0.24 13.17
N LEU A 86 8.38 0.82 12.14
CA LEU A 86 9.64 1.52 12.23
C LEU A 86 9.36 3.00 12.42
N VAL A 87 9.77 3.52 13.56
CA VAL A 87 9.62 4.92 13.93
C VAL A 87 10.97 5.59 13.83
N TYR A 88 11.04 6.71 13.11
CA TYR A 88 12.19 7.59 13.16
C TYR A 88 12.13 8.41 14.47
N GLU A 89 13.23 8.51 15.22
CA GLU A 89 13.26 9.10 16.57
C GLU A 89 12.75 10.54 16.60
N ASP A 90 13.05 11.31 15.55
CA ASP A 90 12.63 12.72 15.42
C ASP A 90 11.30 12.89 14.65
N ASN A 91 10.46 11.88 14.63
CA ASN A 91 9.18 11.95 13.92
C ASN A 91 8.12 12.67 14.75
N ASP A 92 8.09 14.00 14.66
CA ASP A 92 7.06 14.88 15.20
C ASP A 92 5.92 15.13 14.20
N ALA A 93 5.62 14.15 13.32
CA ALA A 93 4.55 14.30 12.34
C ALA A 93 3.23 14.67 13.05
N PRO A 94 2.59 15.77 12.68
CA PRO A 94 1.35 16.20 13.31
C PRO A 94 0.28 15.14 13.10
N SER A 95 -0.55 14.93 14.12
CA SER A 95 -1.66 14.01 14.01
C SER A 95 -2.65 14.55 12.97
N PHE A 96 -2.86 13.77 11.91
CA PHE A 96 -3.84 14.07 10.87
C PHE A 96 -4.89 12.97 10.87
N ASN A 97 -6.16 13.35 10.69
CA ASN A 97 -7.23 12.38 10.51
C ASN A 97 -8.34 12.96 9.62
N LEU A 98 -9.16 12.08 9.06
CA LEU A 98 -10.30 12.40 8.21
C LEU A 98 -11.61 11.88 8.80
N LEU A 99 -11.65 11.62 10.11
CA LEU A 99 -12.87 11.24 10.81
C LEU A 99 -13.87 12.40 10.70
N ASP A 100 -15.08 12.11 10.26
CA ASP A 100 -16.16 13.09 10.04
C ASP A 100 -15.79 14.29 9.16
N ALA A 101 -14.79 14.12 8.28
CA ALA A 101 -14.34 15.18 7.40
C ALA A 101 -15.43 15.56 6.39
N SER A 102 -15.64 16.88 6.21
CA SER A 102 -16.49 17.39 5.13
C SER A 102 -15.90 17.03 3.75
N TRP A 103 -16.73 17.01 2.72
CA TRP A 103 -16.24 16.80 1.36
C TRP A 103 -15.18 17.82 0.92
N THR A 104 -15.24 19.06 1.39
CA THR A 104 -14.22 20.09 1.13
C THR A 104 -12.88 19.71 1.74
N ARG A 105 -12.89 19.22 2.99
CA ARG A 105 -11.68 18.73 3.67
C ARG A 105 -11.08 17.50 2.97
N LEU A 106 -11.94 16.62 2.44
CA LEU A 106 -11.49 15.47 1.65
C LEU A 106 -10.83 15.89 0.34
N VAL A 107 -11.37 16.91 -0.34
CA VAL A 107 -10.76 17.46 -1.57
C VAL A 107 -9.40 18.08 -1.28
N GLU A 108 -9.24 18.83 -0.19
CA GLU A 108 -7.95 19.38 0.24
C GLU A 108 -6.93 18.26 0.54
N ALA A 109 -7.38 17.18 1.18
CA ALA A 109 -6.53 16.06 1.55
C ALA A 109 -6.00 15.23 0.35
N LEU A 110 -6.51 15.44 -0.87
CA LEU A 110 -5.94 14.84 -2.09
C LEU A 110 -4.53 15.38 -2.41
N GLY A 111 -4.13 16.52 -1.83
CA GLY A 111 -2.80 17.08 -1.92
C GLY A 111 -1.89 16.78 -0.72
N HIS A 112 -2.32 15.96 0.23
CA HIS A 112 -1.54 15.67 1.43
C HIS A 112 -0.21 14.97 1.10
N ASP A 113 0.87 15.29 1.81
CA ASP A 113 2.20 14.71 1.56
C ASP A 113 2.23 13.18 1.73
N ASN A 114 1.49 12.67 2.73
CA ASN A 114 1.38 11.24 2.97
C ASN A 114 0.34 10.60 2.03
N MET A 115 0.78 9.64 1.20
CA MET A 115 -0.07 8.92 0.26
C MET A 115 -1.24 8.19 0.93
N PHE A 116 -1.06 7.68 2.15
CA PHE A 116 -2.14 7.04 2.92
C PHE A 116 -3.38 7.96 3.02
N TRP A 117 -3.15 9.24 3.33
CA TRP A 117 -4.24 10.19 3.48
C TRP A 117 -4.85 10.62 2.15
N ARG A 118 -4.04 10.73 1.09
CA ARG A 118 -4.58 11.00 -0.26
C ARG A 118 -5.51 9.88 -0.73
N LEU A 119 -5.08 8.61 -0.58
CA LEU A 119 -5.89 7.44 -0.95
C LEU A 119 -7.14 7.32 -0.08
N THR A 120 -7.03 7.60 1.22
CA THR A 120 -8.17 7.60 2.14
C THR A 120 -9.18 8.67 1.75
N ALA A 121 -8.74 9.89 1.46
CA ALA A 121 -9.60 10.98 1.03
C ALA A 121 -10.31 10.66 -0.30
N GLN A 122 -9.57 10.15 -1.29
CA GLN A 122 -10.12 9.70 -2.56
C GLN A 122 -11.21 8.64 -2.36
N ARG A 123 -10.94 7.62 -1.54
CA ARG A 123 -11.91 6.57 -1.22
C ARG A 123 -13.15 7.14 -0.54
N LEU A 124 -12.99 7.97 0.49
CA LEU A 124 -14.11 8.57 1.22
C LEU A 124 -14.99 9.46 0.33
N LEU A 125 -14.40 10.20 -0.62
CA LEU A 125 -15.15 10.99 -1.61
C LEU A 125 -16.05 10.09 -2.48
N VAL A 126 -15.51 8.98 -2.93
CA VAL A 126 -16.22 8.03 -3.80
C VAL A 126 -17.29 7.25 -3.01
N ASP A 127 -16.91 6.66 -1.87
CA ASP A 127 -17.80 5.86 -1.04
C ASP A 127 -18.97 6.70 -0.49
N GLY A 128 -18.69 7.97 -0.13
CA GLY A 128 -19.71 8.91 0.30
C GLY A 128 -20.60 9.49 -0.81
N GLY A 129 -20.28 9.21 -2.08
CA GLY A 129 -21.03 9.68 -3.23
C GLY A 129 -21.07 11.21 -3.35
N TYR A 130 -20.03 11.92 -2.94
CA TYR A 130 -19.97 13.38 -2.83
C TYR A 130 -19.94 14.09 -4.20
N LYS A 131 -21.01 13.99 -4.98
CA LYS A 131 -21.12 14.62 -6.30
C LYS A 131 -20.96 16.16 -6.27
N GLN A 132 -21.26 16.81 -5.15
CA GLN A 132 -21.00 18.23 -4.95
C GLN A 132 -19.52 18.61 -4.98
N ALA A 133 -18.61 17.64 -4.83
CA ALA A 133 -17.16 17.86 -4.95
C ALA A 133 -16.69 17.95 -6.41
N VAL A 134 -17.51 17.51 -7.39
CA VAL A 134 -17.13 17.42 -8.82
C VAL A 134 -16.54 18.73 -9.36
N PRO A 135 -17.12 19.92 -9.13
CA PRO A 135 -16.52 21.16 -9.65
C PRO A 135 -15.12 21.45 -9.09
N SER A 136 -14.90 21.13 -7.80
CA SER A 136 -13.60 21.29 -7.15
C SER A 136 -12.57 20.28 -7.66
N LEU A 137 -12.97 19.02 -7.81
CA LEU A 137 -12.13 17.96 -8.38
C LEU A 137 -11.72 18.30 -9.83
N THR A 138 -12.65 18.80 -10.65
CA THR A 138 -12.36 19.22 -12.03
C THR A 138 -11.32 20.34 -12.09
N LYS A 139 -11.33 21.26 -11.14
CA LYS A 139 -10.30 22.31 -11.03
C LYS A 139 -8.92 21.73 -10.69
N LEU A 140 -8.86 20.67 -9.90
CA LEU A 140 -7.60 20.04 -9.53
C LEU A 140 -6.90 19.32 -10.69
N LEU A 141 -7.61 18.99 -11.78
CA LEU A 141 -7.01 18.34 -12.95
C LEU A 141 -5.92 19.21 -13.62
N SER A 142 -5.95 20.52 -13.43
CA SER A 142 -4.91 21.43 -13.94
C SER A 142 -3.75 21.64 -12.97
N ARG A 143 -3.76 21.00 -11.81
CA ARG A 143 -2.70 21.09 -10.83
C ARG A 143 -1.61 20.04 -11.13
N PRO A 144 -0.37 20.24 -10.64
CA PRO A 144 0.64 19.19 -10.68
C PRO A 144 0.18 17.93 -9.93
N ALA A 145 0.75 16.76 -10.28
CA ALA A 145 0.62 15.57 -9.46
C ALA A 145 1.22 15.82 -8.04
N PRO A 146 0.71 15.18 -6.98
CA PRO A 146 -0.27 14.08 -6.99
C PRO A 146 -1.75 14.50 -7.01
N GLU A 147 -2.09 15.77 -6.78
CA GLU A 147 -3.47 16.24 -6.64
C GLU A 147 -4.33 15.91 -7.87
N SER A 148 -3.84 16.20 -9.08
CA SER A 148 -4.55 15.93 -10.32
C SER A 148 -4.85 14.45 -10.52
N LEU A 149 -3.90 13.57 -10.17
CA LEU A 149 -4.07 12.13 -10.29
C LEU A 149 -5.19 11.62 -9.39
N HIS A 150 -5.18 12.02 -8.11
CA HIS A 150 -6.22 11.60 -7.17
C HIS A 150 -7.60 12.21 -7.50
N ALA A 151 -7.63 13.45 -8.01
CA ALA A 151 -8.86 14.08 -8.49
C ALA A 151 -9.45 13.34 -9.70
N LEU A 152 -8.62 12.92 -10.66
CA LEU A 152 -9.03 12.13 -11.82
C LEU A 152 -9.70 10.83 -11.37
N TRP A 153 -9.08 10.09 -10.47
CA TRP A 153 -9.63 8.83 -9.96
C TRP A 153 -10.89 9.02 -9.13
N ALA A 154 -10.98 10.11 -8.35
CA ALA A 154 -12.20 10.44 -7.61
C ALA A 154 -13.36 10.77 -8.56
N LEU A 155 -13.11 11.57 -9.63
CA LEU A 155 -14.11 11.85 -10.67
C LEU A 155 -14.57 10.58 -11.39
N HIS A 156 -13.64 9.68 -11.70
CA HIS A 156 -13.97 8.40 -12.30
C HIS A 156 -14.87 7.56 -11.37
N GLY A 157 -14.51 7.43 -10.10
CA GLY A 157 -15.29 6.67 -9.11
C GLY A 157 -16.66 7.27 -8.84
N LEU A 158 -16.82 8.59 -8.94
CA LEU A 158 -18.11 9.29 -8.83
C LEU A 158 -18.96 9.21 -10.11
N GLY A 159 -18.44 8.62 -11.20
CA GLY A 159 -19.12 8.58 -12.49
C GLY A 159 -19.25 9.96 -13.15
N ALA A 160 -18.35 10.89 -12.82
CA ALA A 160 -18.36 12.27 -13.27
C ALA A 160 -17.15 12.66 -14.15
N LEU A 161 -16.41 11.68 -14.63
CA LEU A 161 -15.26 11.91 -15.52
C LEU A 161 -15.76 12.05 -16.97
N GLU A 162 -15.69 13.27 -17.50
CA GLU A 162 -16.06 13.57 -18.88
C GLU A 162 -14.87 13.36 -19.82
N ALA A 163 -15.14 13.04 -21.10
CA ALA A 163 -14.10 12.82 -22.12
C ALA A 163 -13.14 14.03 -22.25
N GLN A 164 -13.64 15.25 -22.10
CA GLN A 164 -12.82 16.48 -22.13
C GLN A 164 -11.87 16.60 -20.94
N SER A 165 -12.13 15.93 -19.83
CA SER A 165 -11.29 15.95 -18.65
C SER A 165 -10.00 15.15 -18.85
N HIS A 166 -10.01 14.12 -19.69
CA HIS A 166 -8.82 13.35 -20.03
C HIS A 166 -7.75 14.16 -20.79
N ALA A 167 -8.15 15.18 -21.52
CA ALA A 167 -7.23 16.03 -22.28
C ALA A 167 -6.51 17.08 -21.40
N LYS A 168 -6.87 17.20 -20.13
CA LYS A 168 -6.30 18.17 -19.18
C LYS A 168 -5.25 17.57 -18.23
N CYS A 169 -5.09 16.25 -18.27
CA CYS A 169 -4.08 15.47 -17.54
C CYS A 169 -2.97 15.05 -18.50
#